data_9a06371c8effa49d7e514fb5417e5f87
#
_entry.id   9a06371c8effa49d7e514fb5417e5f87
#
_cell.length_a   1.000
_cell.length_b   1.000
_cell.length_c   1.000
_cell.angle_alpha   90.00
_cell.angle_beta   90.00
_cell.angle_gamma   90.00
#
_symmetry.space_group_name_H-M   'P 1'
#
loop_
_entity.id
_entity.type
_entity.pdbx_description
1 polymer ?
#
loop_
_entity_poly.entity_id
_entity_poly.type
_entity_poly.pdbx_seq_one_letter_code
_entity_poly.pdbx_strand_id
1 'polypeptide(L)'
;MNLIATSALFVIMATSGTTAVTQHATMSGNPMVGGMAMYANKNIVMNAVNSPEHTTLVAAVKAAGLVDALQGKGPLTVFAPVNSAFEMLPAGTVDTLLMADNKKMLQSVLTYHVVAGKWTYDTIGRAISKGHGMATLKTLNGHKLMAMWNGPKNIVLKDEKGGVAAISTYDVMQSNGVIHVINRVLMSN
;
A
#
# COMPACT_ATOMS: atom_id res chain seq x y z
N MET A 1 -36.71 5.61 -83.26
CA MET A 1 -37.37 5.95 -81.98
C MET A 1 -36.51 5.37 -80.92
N ASN A 2 -35.72 6.28 -80.31
CA ASN A 2 -34.65 5.92 -79.35
C ASN A 2 -35.24 5.96 -77.95
N LEU A 3 -35.13 4.86 -77.22
CA LEU A 3 -35.30 4.84 -75.77
C LEU A 3 -33.90 4.91 -75.11
N ILE A 4 -33.65 6.01 -74.48
CA ILE A 4 -32.46 6.19 -73.68
C ILE A 4 -32.75 5.61 -72.29
N ALA A 5 -32.07 4.54 -71.93
CA ALA A 5 -32.10 3.99 -70.57
C ALA A 5 -31.08 4.73 -69.72
N THR A 6 -31.56 5.56 -68.80
CA THR A 6 -30.72 6.24 -67.80
C THR A 6 -30.46 5.30 -66.63
N SER A 7 -29.23 4.82 -66.57
CA SER A 7 -28.76 3.98 -65.47
C SER A 7 -28.47 4.86 -64.24
N ALA A 8 -29.29 4.76 -63.20
CA ALA A 8 -29.07 5.40 -61.95
C ALA A 8 -28.08 4.58 -61.11
N LEU A 9 -26.90 5.14 -60.95
CA LEU A 9 -25.86 4.59 -60.08
C LEU A 9 -26.22 4.89 -58.62
N PHE A 10 -26.64 3.85 -57.94
CA PHE A 10 -26.93 3.93 -56.50
C PHE A 10 -25.62 3.82 -55.74
N VAL A 11 -25.07 4.93 -55.28
CA VAL A 11 -23.89 4.95 -54.40
C VAL A 11 -24.37 4.60 -52.98
N ILE A 12 -24.12 3.38 -52.56
CA ILE A 12 -24.31 2.98 -51.16
C ILE A 12 -23.11 3.56 -50.39
N MET A 13 -23.37 4.68 -49.68
CA MET A 13 -22.45 5.12 -48.62
C MET A 13 -22.56 4.15 -47.46
N ALA A 14 -21.59 3.27 -47.32
CA ALA A 14 -21.37 2.51 -46.12
C ALA A 14 -20.88 3.46 -45.03
N THR A 15 -21.76 3.89 -44.13
CA THR A 15 -21.39 4.53 -42.91
C THR A 15 -20.75 3.49 -42.00
N SER A 16 -19.42 3.44 -42.04
CA SER A 16 -18.65 2.69 -41.06
C SER A 16 -18.85 3.35 -39.70
N GLY A 17 -19.85 2.86 -38.97
CA GLY A 17 -20.03 3.15 -37.58
C GLY A 17 -18.82 2.63 -36.81
N THR A 18 -17.83 3.47 -36.62
CA THR A 18 -16.73 3.21 -35.69
C THR A 18 -17.36 3.26 -34.29
N THR A 19 -17.82 2.12 -33.79
CA THR A 19 -18.04 1.97 -32.37
C THR A 19 -16.69 2.18 -31.71
N ALA A 20 -16.51 3.38 -31.16
CA ALA A 20 -15.42 3.64 -30.22
C ALA A 20 -15.66 2.70 -29.04
N VAL A 21 -15.04 1.52 -29.12
CA VAL A 21 -14.82 0.68 -27.95
C VAL A 21 -13.92 1.52 -27.09
N THR A 22 -14.53 2.19 -26.11
CA THR A 22 -13.80 2.79 -25.00
C THR A 22 -13.12 1.60 -24.30
N GLN A 23 -11.93 1.25 -24.78
CA GLN A 23 -11.04 0.41 -24.02
C GLN A 23 -10.79 1.20 -22.72
N HIS A 24 -11.49 0.80 -21.68
CA HIS A 24 -10.97 0.98 -20.34
C HIS A 24 -9.62 0.25 -20.36
N ALA A 25 -8.58 0.97 -20.77
CA ALA A 25 -7.24 0.59 -20.46
C ALA A 25 -7.25 0.50 -18.93
N THR A 26 -7.40 -0.71 -18.39
CA THR A 26 -6.89 -1.02 -17.07
C THR A 26 -5.44 -0.58 -17.17
N MET A 27 -5.14 0.59 -16.62
CA MET A 27 -3.78 1.02 -16.39
C MET A 27 -3.19 -0.05 -15.47
N SER A 28 -2.64 -1.10 -16.07
CA SER A 28 -1.76 -2.07 -15.43
C SER A 28 -0.43 -1.35 -15.13
N GLY A 29 -0.54 -0.16 -14.60
CA GLY A 29 0.58 0.59 -14.07
C GLY A 29 0.88 0.07 -12.68
N ASN A 30 2.13 -0.24 -12.41
CA ASN A 30 2.56 -0.51 -11.05
C ASN A 30 2.15 0.66 -10.15
N PRO A 31 1.66 0.43 -8.91
CA PRO A 31 1.31 1.50 -8.01
C PRO A 31 2.54 2.40 -7.78
N MET A 32 2.31 3.71 -7.76
CA MET A 32 3.35 4.69 -7.53
C MET A 32 3.39 5.05 -6.05
N VAL A 33 4.59 5.04 -5.47
CA VAL A 33 4.82 5.48 -4.09
C VAL A 33 6.03 6.42 -4.09
N GLY A 34 5.82 7.66 -3.65
CA GLY A 34 6.85 8.69 -3.69
C GLY A 34 7.37 8.98 -5.11
N GLY A 35 6.49 8.90 -6.13
CA GLY A 35 6.86 9.11 -7.52
C GLY A 35 7.60 7.94 -8.18
N MET A 36 7.81 6.82 -7.47
CA MET A 36 8.49 5.63 -7.98
C MET A 36 7.53 4.45 -8.14
N ALA A 37 7.67 3.70 -9.24
CA ALA A 37 6.86 2.52 -9.50
C ALA A 37 7.27 1.37 -8.56
N MET A 38 6.26 0.72 -7.98
CA MET A 38 6.41 -0.46 -7.11
C MET A 38 6.06 -1.71 -7.89
N TYR A 39 6.99 -2.64 -7.98
CA TYR A 39 6.87 -3.83 -8.82
C TYR A 39 6.41 -5.03 -7.99
N ALA A 40 5.32 -5.67 -8.39
CA ALA A 40 4.76 -6.83 -7.69
C ALA A 40 5.68 -8.08 -7.70
N ASN A 41 6.64 -8.15 -8.62
CA ASN A 41 7.64 -9.21 -8.68
C ASN A 41 8.87 -8.96 -7.79
N LYS A 42 8.98 -7.78 -7.16
CA LYS A 42 10.00 -7.47 -6.16
C LYS A 42 9.46 -7.72 -4.75
N ASN A 43 10.35 -8.03 -3.81
CA ASN A 43 9.95 -8.15 -2.40
C ASN A 43 9.78 -6.78 -1.73
N ILE A 44 9.23 -6.78 -0.51
CA ILE A 44 8.94 -5.58 0.29
C ILE A 44 10.15 -4.67 0.42
N VAL A 45 11.32 -5.23 0.74
CA VAL A 45 12.54 -4.43 0.96
C VAL A 45 13.06 -3.85 -0.35
N MET A 46 13.06 -4.63 -1.43
CA MET A 46 13.53 -4.17 -2.76
C MET A 46 12.70 -2.99 -3.30
N ASN A 47 11.39 -2.97 -3.04
CA ASN A 47 10.56 -1.84 -3.43
C ASN A 47 10.71 -0.66 -2.46
N ALA A 48 10.76 -0.90 -1.14
CA ALA A 48 10.92 0.15 -0.15
C ALA A 48 12.21 0.97 -0.36
N VAL A 49 13.32 0.31 -0.72
CA VAL A 49 14.61 0.99 -1.01
C VAL A 49 14.51 1.94 -2.20
N ASN A 50 13.63 1.67 -3.16
CA ASN A 50 13.43 2.54 -4.33
C ASN A 50 12.50 3.73 -4.04
N SER A 51 11.84 3.77 -2.89
CA SER A 51 10.91 4.83 -2.54
C SER A 51 11.62 5.99 -1.82
N PRO A 52 11.64 7.20 -2.38
CA PRO A 52 12.23 8.37 -1.71
C PRO A 52 11.46 8.79 -0.46
N GLU A 53 10.19 8.38 -0.31
CA GLU A 53 9.36 8.66 0.86
C GLU A 53 9.59 7.72 2.04
N HIS A 54 10.39 6.64 1.87
CA HIS A 54 10.62 5.63 2.91
C HIS A 54 12.09 5.48 3.30
N THR A 55 12.92 6.48 3.04
CA THR A 55 14.36 6.42 3.33
C THR A 55 14.65 6.23 4.82
N THR A 56 13.91 6.90 5.69
CA THR A 56 14.03 6.76 7.15
C THR A 56 13.61 5.36 7.60
N LEU A 57 12.50 4.82 7.06
CA LEU A 57 12.06 3.45 7.34
C LEU A 57 13.12 2.42 6.92
N VAL A 58 13.69 2.57 5.73
CA VAL A 58 14.74 1.67 5.23
C VAL A 58 15.99 1.73 6.09
N ALA A 59 16.41 2.92 6.52
CA ALA A 59 17.53 3.08 7.46
C ALA A 59 17.25 2.37 8.80
N ALA A 60 16.04 2.55 9.34
CA ALA A 60 15.60 1.90 10.57
C ALA A 60 15.58 0.37 10.46
N VAL A 61 15.06 -0.18 9.36
CA VAL A 61 15.04 -1.63 9.10
C VAL A 61 16.45 -2.22 9.02
N LYS A 62 17.39 -1.50 8.38
CA LYS A 62 18.79 -1.90 8.31
C LYS A 62 19.45 -1.86 9.69
N ALA A 63 19.28 -0.78 10.45
CA ALA A 63 19.82 -0.63 11.80
C ALA A 63 19.29 -1.70 12.76
N ALA A 64 18.01 -2.05 12.64
CA ALA A 64 17.38 -3.11 13.42
C ALA A 64 17.85 -4.52 13.03
N GLY A 65 18.46 -4.70 11.86
CA GLY A 65 18.82 -6.02 11.32
C GLY A 65 17.62 -6.86 10.90
N LEU A 66 16.54 -6.22 10.45
CA LEU A 66 15.28 -6.88 10.05
C LEU A 66 15.17 -7.10 8.53
N VAL A 67 16.20 -6.77 7.77
CA VAL A 67 16.19 -6.89 6.30
C VAL A 67 15.84 -8.32 5.87
N ASP A 68 16.54 -9.33 6.39
CA ASP A 68 16.33 -10.73 6.03
C ASP A 68 14.94 -11.23 6.45
N ALA A 69 14.46 -10.80 7.61
CA ALA A 69 13.13 -11.15 8.09
C ALA A 69 12.02 -10.62 7.15
N LEU A 70 12.17 -9.39 6.64
CA LEU A 70 11.22 -8.76 5.72
C LEU A 70 11.39 -9.23 4.26
N GLN A 71 12.52 -9.84 3.91
CA GLN A 71 12.76 -10.49 2.62
C GLN A 71 12.32 -11.96 2.62
N GLY A 72 12.06 -12.52 3.78
CA GLY A 72 11.67 -13.92 3.96
C GLY A 72 10.38 -14.30 3.23
N LYS A 73 10.07 -15.60 3.27
CA LYS A 73 8.84 -16.15 2.68
C LYS A 73 7.63 -15.60 3.43
N GLY A 74 6.84 -14.75 2.73
CA GLY A 74 5.58 -14.23 3.24
C GLY A 74 4.46 -15.27 3.29
N PRO A 75 3.20 -14.83 3.26
CA PRO A 75 2.82 -13.44 3.03
C PRO A 75 2.93 -12.57 4.29
N LEU A 76 3.41 -11.35 4.10
CA LEU A 76 3.47 -10.31 5.13
C LEU A 76 2.67 -9.08 4.70
N THR A 77 2.09 -8.38 5.67
CA THR A 77 1.51 -7.05 5.46
C THR A 77 2.34 -6.05 6.23
N VAL A 78 2.85 -5.04 5.54
CA VAL A 78 3.65 -3.97 6.14
C VAL A 78 2.89 -2.65 6.05
N PHE A 79 2.67 -2.02 7.19
CA PHE A 79 2.19 -0.65 7.26
C PHE A 79 3.41 0.27 7.30
N ALA A 80 3.74 0.87 6.15
CA ALA A 80 4.98 1.62 5.94
C ALA A 80 4.77 3.11 6.19
N PRO A 81 5.31 3.67 7.29
CA PRO A 81 5.26 5.11 7.54
C PRO A 81 6.21 5.85 6.61
N VAL A 82 5.73 6.96 6.03
CA VAL A 82 6.53 7.88 5.21
C VAL A 82 7.51 8.69 6.06
N ASN A 83 8.51 9.32 5.44
CA ASN A 83 9.52 10.13 6.15
C ASN A 83 8.87 11.19 7.04
N SER A 84 7.85 11.91 6.55
CA SER A 84 7.12 12.91 7.34
C SER A 84 6.41 12.33 8.57
N ALA A 85 6.07 11.04 8.56
CA ALA A 85 5.51 10.36 9.74
C ALA A 85 6.55 10.23 10.88
N PHE A 86 7.82 10.08 10.55
CA PHE A 86 8.92 10.08 11.52
C PHE A 86 9.23 11.48 12.03
N GLU A 87 9.09 12.51 11.19
CA GLU A 87 9.26 13.92 11.57
C GLU A 87 8.22 14.40 12.59
N MET A 88 7.04 13.75 12.64
CA MET A 88 6.00 14.03 13.63
C MET A 88 6.31 13.43 15.03
N LEU A 89 7.33 12.61 15.16
CA LEU A 89 7.78 12.13 16.46
C LEU A 89 8.48 13.26 17.23
N PRO A 90 8.49 13.22 18.57
CA PRO A 90 9.25 14.18 19.36
C PRO A 90 10.71 14.26 18.91
N ALA A 91 11.27 15.47 18.89
CA ALA A 91 12.65 15.69 18.46
C ALA A 91 13.62 14.75 19.20
N GLY A 92 14.57 14.17 18.43
CA GLY A 92 15.55 13.21 18.95
C GLY A 92 15.04 11.78 19.14
N THR A 93 13.73 11.52 18.97
CA THR A 93 13.19 10.14 19.10
C THR A 93 13.76 9.21 18.05
N VAL A 94 13.84 9.64 16.79
CA VAL A 94 14.37 8.83 15.69
C VAL A 94 15.85 8.54 15.93
N ASP A 95 16.64 9.55 16.28
CA ASP A 95 18.06 9.39 16.57
C ASP A 95 18.28 8.43 17.74
N THR A 96 17.48 8.57 18.79
CA THR A 96 17.52 7.66 19.96
C THR A 96 17.19 6.23 19.56
N LEU A 97 16.16 6.00 18.75
CA LEU A 97 15.78 4.67 18.27
C LEU A 97 16.85 4.03 17.39
N LEU A 98 17.60 4.83 16.63
CA LEU A 98 18.68 4.35 15.75
C LEU A 98 19.99 4.03 16.49
N MET A 99 20.13 4.40 17.77
CA MET A 99 21.29 4.04 18.60
C MET A 99 21.38 2.52 18.78
N ALA A 100 22.59 2.00 18.79
CA ALA A 100 22.84 0.57 18.93
C ALA A 100 22.23 -0.03 20.21
N ASP A 101 22.24 0.73 21.31
CA ASP A 101 21.69 0.33 22.60
C ASP A 101 20.16 0.18 22.58
N ASN A 102 19.49 0.87 21.65
CA ASN A 102 18.04 0.86 21.49
C ASN A 102 17.54 -0.10 20.39
N LYS A 103 18.42 -0.94 19.86
CA LYS A 103 18.11 -1.88 18.78
C LYS A 103 16.87 -2.74 19.06
N LYS A 104 16.70 -3.23 20.29
CA LYS A 104 15.52 -4.03 20.68
C LYS A 104 14.23 -3.22 20.62
N MET A 105 14.28 -1.96 21.06
CA MET A 105 13.14 -1.04 20.99
C MET A 105 12.79 -0.74 19.52
N LEU A 106 13.79 -0.46 18.69
CA LEU A 106 13.60 -0.25 17.26
C LEU A 106 12.99 -1.48 16.58
N GLN A 107 13.47 -2.68 16.90
CA GLN A 107 12.90 -3.94 16.43
C GLN A 107 11.43 -4.10 16.85
N SER A 108 11.09 -3.77 18.09
CA SER A 108 9.71 -3.83 18.58
C SER A 108 8.80 -2.87 17.80
N VAL A 109 9.22 -1.62 17.61
CA VAL A 109 8.46 -0.63 16.83
C VAL A 109 8.28 -1.11 15.38
N LEU A 110 9.34 -1.57 14.72
CA LEU A 110 9.25 -2.01 13.34
C LEU A 110 8.39 -3.27 13.16
N THR A 111 8.49 -4.24 14.07
CA THR A 111 7.69 -5.47 14.03
C THR A 111 6.23 -5.22 14.43
N TYR A 112 5.94 -4.11 15.13
CA TYR A 112 4.58 -3.62 15.36
C TYR A 112 3.89 -3.15 14.08
N HIS A 113 4.64 -2.68 13.09
CA HIS A 113 4.14 -2.28 11.78
C HIS A 113 3.94 -3.46 10.81
N VAL A 114 4.24 -4.68 11.23
CA VAL A 114 4.17 -5.87 10.38
C VAL A 114 3.17 -6.86 10.93
N VAL A 115 2.28 -7.34 10.07
CA VAL A 115 1.25 -8.33 10.38
C VAL A 115 1.47 -9.55 9.49
N ALA A 116 1.35 -10.75 10.05
CA ALA A 116 1.41 -11.98 9.28
C ALA A 116 0.16 -12.13 8.40
N GLY A 117 0.34 -12.64 7.18
CA GLY A 117 -0.73 -12.79 6.21
C GLY A 117 -0.81 -11.64 5.21
N LYS A 118 -1.63 -11.83 4.18
CA LYS A 118 -1.88 -10.84 3.13
C LYS A 118 -3.20 -10.11 3.42
N TRP A 119 -3.10 -8.98 4.07
CA TRP A 119 -4.21 -8.11 4.44
C TRP A 119 -4.37 -7.01 3.40
N THR A 120 -5.16 -7.28 2.36
CA THR A 120 -5.54 -6.26 1.37
C THR A 120 -6.63 -5.34 1.93
N TYR A 121 -6.87 -4.22 1.24
CA TYR A 121 -7.98 -3.30 1.55
C TYR A 121 -9.30 -4.05 1.76
N ASP A 122 -9.66 -4.94 0.81
CA ASP A 122 -10.88 -5.74 0.91
C ASP A 122 -10.89 -6.71 2.10
N THR A 123 -9.73 -7.32 2.40
CA THR A 123 -9.61 -8.27 3.52
C THR A 123 -9.74 -7.53 4.86
N ILE A 124 -9.09 -6.37 4.99
CA ILE A 124 -9.22 -5.52 6.17
C ILE A 124 -10.68 -5.03 6.30
N GLY A 125 -11.28 -4.54 5.20
CA GLY A 125 -12.66 -4.07 5.19
C GLY A 125 -13.68 -5.12 5.62
N ARG A 126 -13.53 -6.36 5.12
CA ARG A 126 -14.36 -7.49 5.56
C ARG A 126 -14.17 -7.82 7.04
N ALA A 127 -12.93 -7.76 7.52
CA ALA A 127 -12.63 -7.99 8.93
C ALA A 127 -13.24 -6.90 9.83
N ILE A 128 -13.19 -5.63 9.41
CA ILE A 128 -13.84 -4.51 10.11
C ILE A 128 -15.36 -4.73 10.18
N SER A 129 -15.98 -5.09 9.05
CA SER A 129 -17.43 -5.35 8.99
C SER A 129 -17.83 -6.52 9.88
N LYS A 130 -17.07 -7.62 9.87
CA LYS A 130 -17.28 -8.79 10.74
C LYS A 130 -17.06 -8.45 12.21
N GLY A 131 -16.15 -7.55 12.52
CA GLY A 131 -15.83 -7.09 13.87
C GLY A 131 -16.69 -5.90 14.35
N HIS A 132 -17.88 -5.69 13.74
CA HIS A 132 -18.82 -4.62 14.14
C HIS A 132 -18.19 -3.22 14.13
N GLY A 133 -17.41 -2.91 13.09
CA GLY A 133 -16.78 -1.61 12.89
C GLY A 133 -15.30 -1.54 13.24
N MET A 134 -14.72 -2.62 13.80
CA MET A 134 -13.32 -2.68 14.16
C MET A 134 -12.72 -4.06 13.89
N ALA A 135 -11.55 -4.11 13.26
CA ALA A 135 -10.75 -5.33 13.14
C ALA A 135 -9.51 -5.24 14.02
N THR A 136 -9.19 -6.32 14.72
CA THR A 136 -7.96 -6.44 15.49
C THR A 136 -6.97 -7.30 14.71
N LEU A 137 -5.83 -6.71 14.36
CA LEU A 137 -4.73 -7.36 13.68
C LEU A 137 -3.63 -7.69 14.70
N LYS A 138 -3.12 -8.93 14.67
CA LYS A 138 -2.00 -9.31 15.53
C LYS A 138 -0.70 -9.01 14.79
N THR A 139 0.12 -8.17 15.37
CA THR A 139 1.41 -7.75 14.82
C THR A 139 2.52 -8.77 15.13
N LEU A 140 3.65 -8.70 14.42
CA LEU A 140 4.74 -9.66 14.62
C LEU A 140 5.41 -9.55 15.99
N ASN A 141 5.36 -8.39 16.66
CA ASN A 141 5.81 -8.26 18.05
C ASN A 141 4.79 -8.79 19.08
N GLY A 142 3.66 -9.37 18.62
CA GLY A 142 2.63 -9.98 19.47
C GLY A 142 1.54 -9.04 19.97
N HIS A 143 1.67 -7.75 19.75
CA HIS A 143 0.71 -6.72 20.14
C HIS A 143 -0.49 -6.62 19.19
N LYS A 144 -1.46 -5.78 19.55
CA LYS A 144 -2.70 -5.57 18.79
C LYS A 144 -2.66 -4.25 18.04
N LEU A 145 -3.04 -4.29 16.78
CA LEU A 145 -3.27 -3.12 15.95
C LEU A 145 -4.74 -3.12 15.51
N MET A 146 -5.44 -2.03 15.73
CA MET A 146 -6.86 -1.92 15.40
C MET A 146 -7.04 -1.21 14.08
N ALA A 147 -7.85 -1.78 13.18
CA ALA A 147 -8.25 -1.14 11.93
C ALA A 147 -9.73 -0.78 11.98
N MET A 148 -10.09 0.41 11.53
CA MET A 148 -11.45 0.93 11.58
C MET A 148 -11.74 1.74 10.32
N TRP A 149 -13.03 1.85 9.96
CA TRP A 149 -13.47 2.77 8.92
C TRP A 149 -13.38 4.23 9.39
N ASN A 150 -12.83 5.08 8.55
CA ASN A 150 -12.86 6.53 8.68
C ASN A 150 -13.57 7.10 7.46
N GLY A 151 -14.89 7.21 7.54
CA GLY A 151 -15.75 7.52 6.41
C GLY A 151 -16.04 6.30 5.52
N PRO A 152 -16.59 6.51 4.31
CA PRO A 152 -17.17 5.44 3.49
C PRO A 152 -16.12 4.49 2.86
N LYS A 153 -14.87 4.92 2.71
CA LYS A 153 -13.86 4.18 1.96
C LYS A 153 -12.46 4.20 2.58
N ASN A 154 -12.23 4.99 3.62
CA ASN A 154 -10.89 5.11 4.21
C ASN A 154 -10.76 4.24 5.45
N ILE A 155 -9.61 3.59 5.59
CA ILE A 155 -9.27 2.82 6.77
C ILE A 155 -8.21 3.59 7.57
N VAL A 156 -8.39 3.66 8.86
CA VAL A 156 -7.39 4.14 9.81
C VAL A 156 -6.96 3.01 10.72
N LEU A 157 -5.73 3.10 11.17
CA LEU A 157 -5.13 2.19 12.13
C LEU A 157 -5.00 2.91 13.46
N LYS A 158 -5.44 2.28 14.53
CA LYS A 158 -5.28 2.79 15.90
C LYS A 158 -4.33 1.88 16.66
N ASP A 159 -3.29 2.47 17.21
CA ASP A 159 -2.31 1.78 18.04
C ASP A 159 -2.75 1.67 19.52
N GLU A 160 -1.97 0.93 20.32
CA GLU A 160 -2.28 0.72 21.75
C GLU A 160 -2.10 1.99 22.60
N LYS A 161 -1.31 2.96 22.13
CA LYS A 161 -1.15 4.27 22.78
C LYS A 161 -2.24 5.28 22.39
N GLY A 162 -3.20 4.86 21.56
CA GLY A 162 -4.30 5.70 21.08
C GLY A 162 -3.93 6.56 19.86
N GLY A 163 -2.73 6.40 19.31
CA GLY A 163 -2.33 7.05 18.06
C GLY A 163 -3.14 6.51 16.88
N VAL A 164 -3.50 7.40 15.95
CA VAL A 164 -4.27 7.04 14.75
C VAL A 164 -3.45 7.39 13.51
N ALA A 165 -3.24 6.40 12.65
CA ALA A 165 -2.59 6.54 11.36
C ALA A 165 -3.61 6.33 10.23
N ALA A 166 -3.63 7.23 9.26
CA ALA A 166 -4.41 7.04 8.03
C ALA A 166 -3.57 6.31 6.98
N ILE A 167 -4.23 5.43 6.22
CA ILE A 167 -3.60 4.78 5.08
C ILE A 167 -3.78 5.70 3.87
N SER A 168 -2.67 6.12 3.27
CA SER A 168 -2.65 6.99 2.08
C SER A 168 -2.61 6.21 0.77
N THR A 169 -1.95 5.05 0.75
CA THR A 169 -1.89 4.17 -0.41
C THR A 169 -2.13 2.73 0.03
N TYR A 170 -3.11 2.10 -0.60
CA TYR A 170 -3.49 0.71 -0.33
C TYR A 170 -2.88 -0.25 -1.35
N ASP A 171 -2.77 -1.50 -0.93
CA ASP A 171 -2.57 -2.66 -1.82
C ASP A 171 -1.36 -2.55 -2.76
N VAL A 172 -0.23 -2.02 -2.25
CA VAL A 172 1.04 -2.07 -2.98
C VAL A 172 1.56 -3.51 -2.92
N MET A 173 1.20 -4.31 -3.94
CA MET A 173 1.50 -5.73 -3.98
C MET A 173 3.00 -5.99 -4.13
N GLN A 174 3.48 -7.02 -3.42
CA GLN A 174 4.87 -7.47 -3.41
C GLN A 174 4.91 -8.97 -3.63
N SER A 175 6.07 -9.51 -4.05
CA SER A 175 6.25 -10.95 -4.22
C SER A 175 6.08 -11.75 -2.93
N ASN A 176 6.36 -11.14 -1.79
CA ASN A 176 6.25 -11.76 -0.48
C ASN A 176 5.23 -11.09 0.46
N GLY A 177 4.34 -10.24 -0.06
CA GLY A 177 3.30 -9.62 0.76
C GLY A 177 2.62 -8.42 0.14
N VAL A 178 2.17 -7.50 1.00
CA VAL A 178 1.54 -6.24 0.61
C VAL A 178 2.02 -5.11 1.52
N ILE A 179 2.18 -3.93 0.95
CA ILE A 179 2.48 -2.70 1.70
C ILE A 179 1.26 -1.78 1.66
N HIS A 180 0.95 -1.17 2.81
CA HIS A 180 0.06 -0.03 2.93
C HIS A 180 0.87 1.15 3.45
N VAL A 181 0.83 2.27 2.74
CA VAL A 181 1.55 3.48 3.14
C VAL A 181 0.73 4.24 4.18
N ILE A 182 1.34 4.62 5.28
CA ILE A 182 0.70 5.33 6.39
C ILE A 182 1.39 6.65 6.71
N ASN A 183 0.61 7.60 7.23
CA ASN A 183 1.05 8.96 7.54
C ASN A 183 1.53 9.17 8.97
N ARG A 184 1.62 8.12 9.80
CA ARG A 184 2.08 8.20 11.19
C ARG A 184 2.78 6.92 11.61
N VAL A 185 3.81 7.04 12.43
CA VAL A 185 4.46 5.90 13.10
C VAL A 185 3.55 5.37 14.20
N LEU A 186 3.32 4.07 14.22
CA LEU A 186 2.51 3.37 15.22
C LEU A 186 3.38 2.93 16.40
N MET A 187 2.84 3.00 17.60
CA MET A 187 3.55 2.67 18.83
C MET A 187 2.78 1.64 19.66
N SER A 188 3.47 0.59 20.11
CA SER A 188 2.94 -0.34 21.12
C SER A 188 3.21 0.14 22.53
N ASN A 189 2.51 -0.43 23.47
CA ASN A 189 2.80 -0.27 24.90
C ASN A 189 4.11 -0.93 25.30
#